data_f256fcb16c3189c54ab3a6e604a62cc6
#
_entry.id   f256fcb16c3189c54ab3a6e604a62cc6
#
_cell.length_a   1.000
_cell.length_b   1.000
_cell.length_c   1.000
_cell.angle_alpha   90.00
_cell.angle_beta   90.00
_cell.angle_gamma   90.00
#
_symmetry.space_group_name_H-M   'P 1'
#
loop_
_entity.id
_entity.type
_entity.pdbx_description
1 polymer ?
#
loop_
_entity_poly.entity_id
_entity_poly.type
_entity_poly.pdbx_seq_one_letter_code
_entity_poly.pdbx_strand_id
1 'polypeptide(L)'
;MNLEKPKWPDGKKCAAMLTINLNAELFWLQIDPSCKDMPKTLSLGQYGMTRGVDRILSILKERGIKATFFTPGWVAEQYPDKLKKIKEEGHEIASLAYKHENMALLTEEEQEEAMKKGIEAIQNVCGVTPVGFRAPEGELTLDTLRIAKKYGMHYSSNLCDDDRPYQKDLENGETLLEIPIHWDNYDLPYFAFNYHPAF
;
A
#
# COMPACT_ATOMS: atom_id res chain seq x y z
N MET A 1 24.22 8.78 -17.69
CA MET A 1 23.60 8.18 -16.50
C MET A 1 24.48 8.53 -15.30
N ASN A 2 24.01 9.35 -14.38
CA ASN A 2 24.82 9.74 -13.22
C ASN A 2 24.76 8.60 -12.20
N LEU A 3 25.86 7.86 -12.09
CA LEU A 3 26.00 6.70 -11.20
C LEU A 3 26.46 7.11 -9.77
N GLU A 4 26.14 8.33 -9.34
CA GLU A 4 26.44 8.71 -7.96
C GLU A 4 25.73 7.76 -7.00
N LYS A 5 26.53 7.18 -6.10
CA LYS A 5 25.98 6.28 -5.07
C LYS A 5 25.06 7.08 -4.13
N PRO A 6 23.87 6.58 -3.82
CA PRO A 6 22.98 7.25 -2.90
C PRO A 6 23.66 7.40 -1.52
N LYS A 7 23.48 8.57 -0.92
CA LYS A 7 23.94 8.81 0.46
C LYS A 7 22.84 8.36 1.42
N TRP A 8 22.97 7.16 1.93
CA TRP A 8 22.06 6.65 2.94
C TRP A 8 22.32 7.29 4.30
N PRO A 9 21.29 7.52 5.15
CA PRO A 9 21.45 8.01 6.52
C PRO A 9 22.44 7.16 7.32
N ASP A 10 23.09 7.78 8.31
CA ASP A 10 24.01 7.13 9.26
C ASP A 10 25.16 6.33 8.62
N GLY A 11 25.59 6.72 7.41
CA GLY A 11 26.69 6.05 6.69
C GLY A 11 26.36 4.62 6.26
N LYS A 12 25.09 4.23 6.22
CA LYS A 12 24.64 2.93 5.73
C LYS A 12 24.97 2.78 4.25
N LYS A 13 25.12 1.54 3.79
CA LYS A 13 25.44 1.22 2.39
C LYS A 13 24.21 0.92 1.55
N CYS A 14 23.11 0.52 2.19
CA CYS A 14 21.80 0.22 1.57
C CYS A 14 20.69 0.38 2.59
N ALA A 15 19.46 0.45 2.12
CA ALA A 15 18.24 0.35 2.92
C ALA A 15 17.35 -0.76 2.33
N ALA A 16 16.67 -1.50 3.19
CA ALA A 16 15.61 -2.41 2.81
C ALA A 16 14.32 -1.96 3.51
N MET A 17 13.27 -1.76 2.72
CA MET A 17 11.96 -1.37 3.23
C MET A 17 11.01 -2.55 3.08
N LEU A 18 10.50 -3.03 4.22
CA LEU A 18 9.50 -4.09 4.22
C LEU A 18 8.12 -3.46 4.24
N THR A 19 7.32 -3.77 3.23
CA THR A 19 5.97 -3.24 3.09
C THR A 19 4.95 -4.36 2.91
N ILE A 20 3.75 -4.16 3.47
CA ILE A 20 2.65 -5.10 3.41
C ILE A 20 1.40 -4.38 2.90
N ASN A 21 0.76 -4.89 1.86
CA ASN A 21 -0.55 -4.42 1.42
C ASN A 21 -1.64 -5.19 2.16
N LEU A 22 -2.52 -4.50 2.89
CA LEU A 22 -3.61 -5.10 3.64
C LEU A 22 -4.90 -5.14 2.80
N ASN A 23 -4.90 -5.90 1.73
CA ASN A 23 -6.05 -5.94 0.81
C ASN A 23 -7.27 -6.68 1.37
N ALA A 24 -7.07 -7.59 2.32
CA ALA A 24 -8.13 -8.44 2.86
C ALA A 24 -8.95 -9.11 1.72
N GLU A 25 -10.27 -9.12 1.84
CA GLU A 25 -11.17 -9.65 0.80
C GLU A 25 -11.36 -8.71 -0.39
N LEU A 26 -10.92 -7.44 -0.32
CA LEU A 26 -11.07 -6.47 -1.41
C LEU A 26 -10.41 -6.93 -2.70
N PHE A 27 -9.29 -7.64 -2.62
CA PHE A 27 -8.63 -8.21 -3.79
C PHE A 27 -9.59 -9.10 -4.61
N TRP A 28 -10.35 -9.97 -3.94
CA TRP A 28 -11.31 -10.86 -4.60
C TRP A 28 -12.54 -10.12 -5.12
N LEU A 29 -13.05 -9.17 -4.32
CA LEU A 29 -14.21 -8.35 -4.68
C LEU A 29 -13.93 -7.42 -5.86
N GLN A 30 -12.69 -7.00 -6.04
CA GLN A 30 -12.27 -6.18 -7.17
C GLN A 30 -12.17 -7.00 -8.46
N ILE A 31 -11.61 -8.22 -8.39
CA ILE A 31 -11.51 -9.11 -9.54
C ILE A 31 -12.92 -9.52 -10.03
N ASP A 32 -13.79 -9.90 -9.11
CA ASP A 32 -15.15 -10.33 -9.40
C ASP A 32 -16.11 -9.92 -8.26
N PRO A 33 -16.94 -8.89 -8.47
CA PRO A 33 -17.91 -8.45 -7.47
C PRO A 33 -18.91 -9.52 -7.02
N SER A 34 -19.12 -10.59 -7.83
CA SER A 34 -19.98 -11.72 -7.45
C SER A 34 -19.40 -12.54 -6.30
N CYS A 35 -18.10 -12.40 -6.02
CA CYS A 35 -17.43 -13.04 -4.89
C CYS A 35 -18.03 -12.66 -3.53
N LYS A 36 -18.81 -11.57 -3.45
CA LYS A 36 -19.54 -11.18 -2.22
C LYS A 36 -20.43 -12.31 -1.66
N ASP A 37 -20.93 -13.18 -2.54
CA ASP A 37 -21.81 -14.31 -2.22
C ASP A 37 -21.04 -15.65 -2.14
N MET A 38 -19.70 -15.62 -2.20
CA MET A 38 -18.81 -16.79 -2.22
C MET A 38 -17.99 -16.90 -0.92
N PRO A 39 -18.52 -17.48 0.14
CA PRO A 39 -17.86 -17.47 1.47
C PRO A 39 -16.50 -18.16 1.46
N LYS A 40 -16.29 -19.19 0.64
CA LYS A 40 -14.99 -19.85 0.49
C LYS A 40 -13.95 -18.88 -0.09
N THR A 41 -14.27 -18.16 -1.14
CA THR A 41 -13.37 -17.18 -1.78
C THR A 41 -13.06 -16.03 -0.83
N LEU A 42 -14.09 -15.45 -0.18
CA LEU A 42 -13.90 -14.39 0.78
C LEU A 42 -13.02 -14.82 1.97
N SER A 43 -13.16 -16.07 2.43
CA SER A 43 -12.35 -16.59 3.54
C SER A 43 -10.85 -16.61 3.23
N LEU A 44 -10.43 -16.68 1.97
CA LEU A 44 -9.02 -16.58 1.57
C LEU A 44 -8.47 -15.18 1.89
N GLY A 45 -9.20 -14.12 1.53
CA GLY A 45 -8.82 -12.75 1.86
C GLY A 45 -8.89 -12.47 3.37
N GLN A 46 -9.94 -12.92 4.03
CA GLN A 46 -10.14 -12.78 5.47
C GLN A 46 -9.03 -13.45 6.30
N TYR A 47 -8.44 -14.54 5.80
CA TYR A 47 -7.33 -15.20 6.47
C TYR A 47 -6.16 -14.23 6.76
N GLY A 48 -5.86 -13.34 5.84
CA GLY A 48 -4.84 -12.31 6.03
C GLY A 48 -5.08 -11.50 7.31
N MET A 49 -6.31 -11.08 7.53
CA MET A 49 -6.69 -10.24 8.68
C MET A 49 -6.92 -11.07 9.96
N THR A 50 -7.40 -12.30 9.85
CA THR A 50 -7.71 -13.13 11.03
C THR A 50 -6.47 -13.82 11.61
N ARG A 51 -5.49 -14.17 10.77
CA ARG A 51 -4.27 -14.91 11.16
C ARG A 51 -2.98 -14.32 10.63
N GLY A 52 -2.97 -13.87 9.35
CA GLY A 52 -1.76 -13.42 8.65
C GLY A 52 -1.10 -12.25 9.35
N VAL A 53 -1.86 -11.19 9.64
CA VAL A 53 -1.35 -9.99 10.32
C VAL A 53 -0.69 -10.33 11.66
N ASP A 54 -1.34 -11.15 12.48
CA ASP A 54 -0.78 -11.50 13.80
C ASP A 54 0.54 -12.27 13.69
N ARG A 55 0.66 -13.15 12.69
CA ARG A 55 1.90 -13.89 12.43
C ARG A 55 3.01 -12.97 11.94
N ILE A 56 2.70 -12.07 11.02
CA ILE A 56 3.65 -11.07 10.52
C ILE A 56 4.13 -10.19 11.67
N LEU A 57 3.24 -9.64 12.49
CA LEU A 57 3.58 -8.81 13.64
C LEU A 57 4.48 -9.56 14.64
N SER A 58 4.18 -10.84 14.90
CA SER A 58 5.02 -11.68 15.77
C SER A 58 6.46 -11.81 15.24
N ILE A 59 6.62 -12.06 13.93
CA ILE A 59 7.93 -12.18 13.29
C ILE A 59 8.67 -10.83 13.30
N LEU A 60 7.98 -9.75 12.96
CA LEU A 60 8.57 -8.40 12.97
C LEU A 60 9.06 -8.01 14.36
N LYS A 61 8.26 -8.31 15.38
CA LYS A 61 8.62 -8.09 16.79
C LYS A 61 9.83 -8.92 17.21
N GLU A 62 9.84 -10.21 16.90
CA GLU A 62 10.96 -11.12 17.19
C GLU A 62 12.27 -10.63 16.54
N ARG A 63 12.20 -10.10 15.32
CA ARG A 63 13.35 -9.60 14.56
C ARG A 63 13.71 -8.15 14.84
N GLY A 64 12.92 -7.43 15.62
CA GLY A 64 13.12 -6.00 15.89
C GLY A 64 12.97 -5.14 14.63
N ILE A 65 12.17 -5.56 13.65
CA ILE A 65 11.98 -4.89 12.36
C ILE A 65 10.68 -4.08 12.40
N LYS A 66 10.71 -2.87 11.84
CA LYS A 66 9.52 -2.07 11.54
C LYS A 66 9.19 -2.19 10.06
N ALA A 67 7.88 -2.10 9.75
CA ALA A 67 7.37 -2.23 8.40
C ALA A 67 6.31 -1.15 8.14
N THR A 68 6.01 -0.92 6.87
CA THR A 68 4.90 -0.06 6.42
C THR A 68 3.74 -0.93 5.96
N PHE A 69 2.55 -0.66 6.47
CA PHE A 69 1.31 -1.32 6.11
C PHE A 69 0.45 -0.39 5.25
N PHE A 70 0.43 -0.62 3.94
CA PHE A 70 -0.46 0.09 3.03
C PHE A 70 -1.87 -0.46 3.18
N THR A 71 -2.79 0.40 3.57
CA THR A 71 -4.11 0.01 4.06
C THR A 71 -5.21 0.74 3.31
N PRO A 72 -6.16 0.03 2.65
CA PRO A 72 -7.39 0.63 2.17
C PRO A 72 -8.25 1.14 3.33
N GLY A 73 -8.92 2.28 3.16
CA GLY A 73 -9.78 2.83 4.21
C GLY A 73 -10.90 1.88 4.63
N TRP A 74 -11.49 1.18 3.69
CA TRP A 74 -12.50 0.16 3.97
C TRP A 74 -11.97 -0.96 4.88
N VAL A 75 -10.73 -1.41 4.66
CA VAL A 75 -10.11 -2.43 5.53
C VAL A 75 -9.89 -1.87 6.94
N ALA A 76 -9.54 -0.58 7.05
CA ALA A 76 -9.44 0.06 8.34
C ALA A 76 -10.77 0.00 9.12
N GLU A 77 -11.88 0.28 8.45
CA GLU A 77 -13.21 0.25 9.06
C GLU A 77 -13.68 -1.17 9.41
N GLN A 78 -13.36 -2.17 8.58
CA GLN A 78 -13.77 -3.56 8.83
C GLN A 78 -12.92 -4.25 9.91
N TYR A 79 -11.65 -3.87 10.05
CA TYR A 79 -10.69 -4.52 10.95
C TYR A 79 -9.98 -3.53 11.89
N PRO A 80 -10.75 -2.69 12.63
CA PRO A 80 -10.18 -1.59 13.41
C PRO A 80 -9.16 -2.05 14.45
N ASP A 81 -9.39 -3.19 15.09
CA ASP A 81 -8.49 -3.70 16.12
C ASP A 81 -7.14 -4.14 15.56
N LYS A 82 -7.11 -4.63 14.30
CA LYS A 82 -5.86 -5.00 13.64
C LYS A 82 -5.02 -3.76 13.33
N LEU A 83 -5.64 -2.68 12.85
CA LEU A 83 -4.93 -1.44 12.59
C LEU A 83 -4.40 -0.78 13.86
N LYS A 84 -5.20 -0.75 14.92
CA LYS A 84 -4.75 -0.24 16.21
C LYS A 84 -3.53 -1.02 16.70
N LYS A 85 -3.56 -2.36 16.61
CA LYS A 85 -2.44 -3.22 16.99
C LYS A 85 -1.18 -2.93 16.15
N ILE A 86 -1.31 -2.80 14.83
CA ILE A 86 -0.21 -2.44 13.93
C ILE A 86 0.45 -1.12 14.38
N LYS A 87 -0.37 -0.10 14.66
CA LYS A 87 0.09 1.19 15.17
C LYS A 87 0.78 1.07 16.52
N GLU A 88 0.15 0.36 17.49
CA GLU A 88 0.67 0.18 18.85
C GLU A 88 2.02 -0.54 18.86
N GLU A 89 2.23 -1.46 17.93
CA GLU A 89 3.52 -2.13 17.75
C GLU A 89 4.55 -1.25 17.01
N GLY A 90 4.19 0.00 16.67
CA GLY A 90 5.09 1.04 16.11
C GLY A 90 5.42 0.85 14.66
N HIS A 91 4.53 0.24 13.89
CA HIS A 91 4.62 0.18 12.43
C HIS A 91 3.96 1.39 11.78
N GLU A 92 4.37 1.72 10.56
CA GLU A 92 3.73 2.75 9.77
C GLU A 92 2.45 2.22 9.14
N ILE A 93 1.40 3.07 9.13
CA ILE A 93 0.18 2.85 8.36
C ILE A 93 0.15 3.88 7.25
N ALA A 94 0.21 3.44 6.01
CA ALA A 94 0.16 4.25 4.80
C ALA A 94 -1.16 4.01 4.04
N SER A 95 -1.51 4.91 3.13
CA SER A 95 -2.76 4.84 2.37
C SER A 95 -2.66 3.90 1.16
N LEU A 96 -3.72 3.14 0.93
CA LEU A 96 -3.98 2.35 -0.27
C LEU A 96 -5.38 2.69 -0.82
N ALA A 97 -5.70 3.99 -0.97
CA ALA A 97 -7.01 4.52 -1.33
C ALA A 97 -8.14 4.00 -0.40
N TYR A 98 -9.36 3.76 -0.90
CA TYR A 98 -10.47 3.36 -0.03
C TYR A 98 -10.90 1.91 -0.21
N LYS A 99 -11.29 1.47 -1.43
CA LYS A 99 -11.82 0.12 -1.72
C LYS A 99 -11.00 -0.65 -2.76
N HIS A 100 -9.71 -0.40 -2.83
CA HIS A 100 -8.84 -1.05 -3.81
C HIS A 100 -9.17 -0.63 -5.26
N GLU A 101 -9.57 0.62 -5.45
CA GLU A 101 -9.91 1.19 -6.75
C GLU A 101 -8.70 1.21 -7.70
N ASN A 102 -8.90 0.83 -8.97
CA ASN A 102 -7.91 1.07 -10.00
C ASN A 102 -7.90 2.57 -10.36
N MET A 103 -6.91 3.30 -9.85
CA MET A 103 -6.85 4.77 -9.97
C MET A 103 -6.80 5.23 -11.42
N ALA A 104 -6.19 4.46 -12.33
CA ALA A 104 -6.09 4.83 -13.75
C ALA A 104 -7.42 4.77 -14.50
N LEU A 105 -8.43 4.10 -13.96
CA LEU A 105 -9.76 3.98 -14.57
C LEU A 105 -10.77 5.01 -14.02
N LEU A 106 -10.39 5.79 -13.02
CA LEU A 106 -11.24 6.79 -12.37
C LEU A 106 -11.00 8.19 -12.95
N THR A 107 -12.03 9.04 -12.91
CA THR A 107 -11.87 10.47 -13.12
C THR A 107 -11.05 11.10 -12.00
N GLU A 108 -10.56 12.32 -12.20
CA GLU A 108 -9.77 13.03 -11.18
C GLU A 108 -10.60 13.21 -9.89
N GLU A 109 -11.89 13.55 -10.00
CA GLU A 109 -12.78 13.74 -8.88
C GLU A 109 -13.00 12.42 -8.10
N GLU A 110 -13.16 11.31 -8.81
CA GLU A 110 -13.33 9.99 -8.20
C GLU A 110 -12.03 9.53 -7.50
N GLN A 111 -10.87 9.79 -8.10
CA GLN A 111 -9.57 9.53 -7.47
C GLN A 111 -9.41 10.34 -6.18
N GLU A 112 -9.77 11.63 -6.23
CA GLU A 112 -9.71 12.52 -5.06
C GLU A 112 -10.65 12.03 -3.94
N GLU A 113 -11.88 11.64 -4.27
CA GLU A 113 -12.83 11.10 -3.31
C GLU A 113 -12.32 9.81 -2.65
N ALA A 114 -11.81 8.87 -3.45
CA ALA A 114 -11.24 7.61 -2.95
C ALA A 114 -10.04 7.85 -2.03
N MET A 115 -9.13 8.74 -2.41
CA MET A 115 -7.97 9.12 -1.60
C MET A 115 -8.40 9.74 -0.27
N LYS A 116 -9.23 10.77 -0.32
CA LYS A 116 -9.74 11.48 0.85
C LYS A 116 -10.44 10.54 1.82
N LYS A 117 -11.37 9.74 1.31
CA LYS A 117 -12.14 8.78 2.12
C LYS A 117 -11.25 7.74 2.77
N GLY A 118 -10.22 7.25 2.04
CA GLY A 118 -9.23 6.33 2.59
C GLY A 118 -8.45 6.93 3.76
N ILE A 119 -7.99 8.17 3.63
CA ILE A 119 -7.27 8.89 4.68
C ILE A 119 -8.16 9.12 5.90
N GLU A 120 -9.39 9.61 5.69
CA GLU A 120 -10.35 9.88 6.76
C GLU A 120 -10.70 8.60 7.54
N ALA A 121 -10.90 7.48 6.86
CA ALA A 121 -11.18 6.20 7.48
C ALA A 121 -10.03 5.74 8.39
N ILE A 122 -8.79 5.79 7.91
CA ILE A 122 -7.60 5.44 8.70
C ILE A 122 -7.48 6.37 9.91
N GLN A 123 -7.67 7.67 9.71
CA GLN A 123 -7.58 8.66 10.78
C GLN A 123 -8.64 8.43 11.85
N ASN A 124 -9.88 8.18 11.46
CA ASN A 124 -10.99 7.94 12.37
C ASN A 124 -10.80 6.65 13.19
N VAL A 125 -10.25 5.60 12.59
CA VAL A 125 -10.07 4.30 13.23
C VAL A 125 -8.91 4.28 14.20
N CYS A 126 -7.75 4.79 13.80
CA CYS A 126 -6.53 4.66 14.61
C CYS A 126 -5.83 5.99 14.92
N GLY A 127 -6.40 7.14 14.54
CA GLY A 127 -5.82 8.46 14.82
C GLY A 127 -4.46 8.68 14.13
N VAL A 128 -4.25 8.04 12.97
CA VAL A 128 -3.05 8.22 12.13
C VAL A 128 -3.46 8.97 10.86
N THR A 129 -2.75 10.03 10.53
CA THR A 129 -2.80 10.64 9.20
C THR A 129 -1.72 10.00 8.36
N PRO A 130 -2.07 9.21 7.33
CA PRO A 130 -1.07 8.58 6.45
C PRO A 130 -0.20 9.64 5.77
N VAL A 131 1.09 9.36 5.66
CA VAL A 131 2.05 10.22 4.94
C VAL A 131 2.65 9.53 3.72
N GLY A 132 2.33 8.28 3.51
CA GLY A 132 2.71 7.48 2.35
C GLY A 132 1.50 6.99 1.58
N PHE A 133 1.66 6.84 0.26
CA PHE A 133 0.62 6.36 -0.63
C PHE A 133 1.14 5.26 -1.57
N ARG A 134 0.33 4.25 -1.77
CA ARG A 134 0.46 3.27 -2.84
C ARG A 134 -0.87 3.14 -3.57
N ALA A 135 -0.84 3.12 -4.91
CA ALA A 135 -2.03 2.88 -5.70
C ALA A 135 -2.45 1.40 -5.58
N PRO A 136 -3.73 1.12 -5.39
CA PRO A 136 -4.26 -0.23 -5.54
C PRO A 136 -3.96 -0.75 -6.95
N GLU A 137 -3.70 -2.06 -7.08
CA GLU A 137 -3.32 -2.71 -8.34
C GLU A 137 -2.03 -2.18 -9.01
N GLY A 138 -1.40 -1.15 -8.43
CA GLY A 138 -0.18 -0.56 -8.92
C GLY A 138 -0.34 0.41 -10.09
N GLU A 139 -1.54 0.59 -10.66
CA GLU A 139 -1.76 1.49 -11.78
C GLU A 139 -2.31 2.85 -11.32
N LEU A 140 -1.82 3.93 -11.91
CA LEU A 140 -2.12 5.29 -11.52
C LEU A 140 -1.92 6.28 -12.67
N THR A 141 -2.45 7.49 -12.51
CA THR A 141 -2.19 8.63 -13.39
C THR A 141 -1.30 9.66 -12.71
N LEU A 142 -0.84 10.66 -13.45
CA LEU A 142 -0.10 11.77 -12.84
C LEU A 142 -0.97 12.58 -11.87
N ASP A 143 -2.28 12.66 -12.13
CA ASP A 143 -3.24 13.32 -11.24
C ASP A 143 -3.38 12.57 -9.91
N THR A 144 -3.25 11.25 -9.90
CA THR A 144 -3.18 10.46 -8.65
C THR A 144 -2.05 10.96 -7.74
N LEU A 145 -0.86 11.21 -8.30
CA LEU A 145 0.30 11.70 -7.53
C LEU A 145 0.10 13.16 -7.07
N ARG A 146 -0.52 14.01 -7.91
CA ARG A 146 -0.88 15.38 -7.54
C ARG A 146 -1.88 15.41 -6.39
N ILE A 147 -2.90 14.55 -6.46
CA ILE A 147 -3.89 14.38 -5.38
C ILE A 147 -3.20 13.89 -4.11
N ALA A 148 -2.34 12.88 -4.18
CA ALA A 148 -1.58 12.42 -3.03
C ALA A 148 -0.78 13.56 -2.37
N LYS A 149 -0.08 14.37 -3.19
CA LYS A 149 0.64 15.56 -2.72
C LYS A 149 -0.29 16.58 -2.05
N LYS A 150 -1.43 16.88 -2.67
CA LYS A 150 -2.47 17.80 -2.18
C LYS A 150 -2.98 17.37 -0.79
N TYR A 151 -3.12 16.07 -0.54
CA TYR A 151 -3.57 15.52 0.74
C TYR A 151 -2.43 15.25 1.74
N GLY A 152 -1.24 15.82 1.50
CA GLY A 152 -0.14 15.83 2.46
C GLY A 152 0.70 14.56 2.48
N MET A 153 0.62 13.72 1.45
CA MET A 153 1.54 12.60 1.34
C MET A 153 2.96 13.10 1.14
N HIS A 154 3.88 12.52 1.88
CA HIS A 154 5.31 12.82 1.78
C HIS A 154 5.99 11.98 0.71
N TYR A 155 5.46 10.78 0.46
CA TYR A 155 6.01 9.87 -0.55
C TYR A 155 4.92 9.02 -1.22
N SER A 156 5.26 8.57 -2.41
CA SER A 156 4.60 7.55 -3.21
C SER A 156 5.50 6.31 -3.29
N SER A 157 4.91 5.13 -3.43
CA SER A 157 5.65 3.88 -3.62
C SER A 157 4.95 3.02 -4.67
N ASN A 158 5.15 3.38 -5.95
CA ASN A 158 4.39 2.86 -7.07
C ASN A 158 5.24 2.53 -8.30
N LEU A 159 6.20 3.41 -8.64
CA LEU A 159 6.93 3.32 -9.89
C LEU A 159 8.04 2.27 -9.82
N CYS A 160 8.40 1.73 -11.00
CA CYS A 160 9.35 0.61 -11.12
C CYS A 160 10.59 0.98 -11.94
N ASP A 161 10.85 2.29 -12.12
CA ASP A 161 11.83 2.81 -13.07
C ASP A 161 13.22 3.10 -12.46
N ASP A 162 13.39 2.96 -11.14
CA ASP A 162 14.69 3.03 -10.43
C ASP A 162 14.68 2.07 -9.22
N ASP A 163 15.84 1.76 -8.67
CA ASP A 163 16.02 1.01 -7.42
C ASP A 163 16.35 1.92 -6.23
N ARG A 164 16.34 3.23 -6.44
CA ARG A 164 16.66 4.28 -5.46
C ARG A 164 15.52 5.28 -5.33
N PRO A 165 15.25 5.80 -4.13
CA PRO A 165 14.30 6.89 -3.96
C PRO A 165 14.73 8.14 -4.76
N TYR A 166 13.76 8.81 -5.40
CA TYR A 166 13.98 10.03 -6.16
C TYR A 166 12.79 11.00 -6.08
N GLN A 167 13.01 12.26 -6.48
CA GLN A 167 11.93 13.24 -6.59
C GLN A 167 11.24 13.09 -7.95
N LYS A 168 10.00 12.62 -7.94
CA LYS A 168 9.14 12.57 -9.13
C LYS A 168 8.60 13.96 -9.41
N ASP A 169 8.83 14.47 -10.62
CA ASP A 169 8.23 15.70 -11.10
C ASP A 169 6.74 15.49 -11.39
N LEU A 170 5.90 16.36 -10.84
CA LEU A 170 4.44 16.33 -11.03
C LEU A 170 3.97 17.22 -12.18
N GLU A 171 4.89 17.81 -12.95
CA GLU A 171 4.63 18.67 -14.11
C GLU A 171 3.77 19.92 -13.80
N ASN A 172 3.67 20.29 -12.54
CA ASN A 172 2.99 21.48 -12.05
C ASN A 172 3.92 22.39 -11.22
N GLY A 173 5.24 22.10 -11.25
CA GLY A 173 6.24 22.80 -10.45
C GLY A 173 6.45 22.20 -9.04
N GLU A 174 5.73 21.14 -8.70
CA GLU A 174 5.90 20.39 -7.46
C GLU A 174 6.60 19.05 -7.70
N THR A 175 7.11 18.48 -6.62
CA THR A 175 7.66 17.11 -6.62
C THR A 175 7.08 16.29 -5.49
N LEU A 176 7.07 14.98 -5.66
CA LEU A 176 6.76 14.00 -4.63
C LEU A 176 7.90 12.97 -4.56
N LEU A 177 8.32 12.61 -3.36
CA LEU A 177 9.30 11.55 -3.20
C LEU A 177 8.70 10.23 -3.69
N GLU A 178 9.34 9.61 -4.65
CA GLU A 178 9.02 8.24 -5.07
C GLU A 178 9.99 7.27 -4.40
N ILE A 179 9.45 6.24 -3.79
CA ILE A 179 10.17 5.09 -3.27
C ILE A 179 9.82 3.90 -4.15
N PRO A 180 10.62 3.62 -5.19
CA PRO A 180 10.27 2.65 -6.20
C PRO A 180 10.09 1.25 -5.62
N ILE A 181 9.24 0.48 -6.27
CA ILE A 181 9.04 -0.91 -5.94
C ILE A 181 9.14 -1.74 -7.22
N HIS A 182 10.04 -2.71 -7.25
CA HIS A 182 10.23 -3.54 -8.41
C HIS A 182 9.29 -4.75 -8.38
N TRP A 183 8.77 -5.11 -9.54
CA TRP A 183 7.88 -6.26 -9.73
C TRP A 183 8.42 -7.56 -9.13
N ASP A 184 9.74 -7.80 -9.24
CA ASP A 184 10.41 -8.99 -8.70
C ASP A 184 10.42 -9.05 -7.16
N ASN A 185 10.10 -7.94 -6.49
CA ASN A 185 10.03 -7.86 -5.03
C ASN A 185 8.61 -8.04 -4.47
N TYR A 186 7.63 -8.30 -5.35
CA TYR A 186 6.26 -8.59 -4.94
C TYR A 186 6.01 -10.08 -4.78
N ASP A 187 5.20 -10.45 -3.80
CA ASP A 187 4.72 -11.82 -3.63
C ASP A 187 3.75 -12.23 -4.74
N LEU A 188 2.95 -11.28 -5.24
CA LEU A 188 1.87 -11.52 -6.18
C LEU A 188 2.31 -12.25 -7.46
N PRO A 189 3.40 -11.86 -8.15
CA PRO A 189 3.86 -12.58 -9.34
C PRO A 189 4.19 -14.04 -9.07
N TYR A 190 4.77 -14.32 -7.90
CA TYR A 190 5.21 -15.68 -7.56
C TYR A 190 4.06 -16.58 -7.12
N PHE A 191 3.07 -16.06 -6.42
CA PHE A 191 2.00 -16.86 -5.83
C PHE A 191 0.70 -16.82 -6.61
N ALA A 192 0.41 -15.76 -7.38
CA ALA A 192 -0.81 -15.65 -8.14
C ALA A 192 -0.65 -16.01 -9.63
N PHE A 193 0.47 -15.66 -10.26
CA PHE A 193 0.66 -15.86 -11.71
C PHE A 193 1.44 -17.12 -12.07
N ASN A 194 2.21 -17.69 -11.14
CA ASN A 194 2.83 -19.00 -11.32
C ASN A 194 1.89 -20.17 -10.98
N TYR A 195 0.61 -19.91 -10.89
CA TYR A 195 -0.37 -20.97 -10.68
C TYR A 195 -0.41 -21.85 -11.92
N HIS A 196 0.11 -23.05 -11.79
CA HIS A 196 -0.01 -24.05 -12.85
C HIS A 196 -1.50 -24.32 -13.10
N PRO A 197 -1.98 -24.32 -14.34
CA PRO A 197 -3.40 -24.56 -14.66
C PRO A 197 -3.84 -26.01 -14.45
N ALA A 198 -3.36 -26.65 -13.40
CA ALA A 198 -3.63 -28.05 -13.05
C ALA A 198 -4.54 -28.19 -11.82
N PHE A 199 -5.38 -27.15 -11.59
CA PHE A 199 -6.47 -27.23 -10.60
C PHE A 199 -7.77 -26.74 -11.19
#